data_2776732922e1e1f69e359b8e86adca2d
#
_entry.id   2776732922e1e1f69e359b8e86adca2d
#
_cell.length_a   1.000
_cell.length_b   1.000
_cell.length_c   1.000
_cell.angle_alpha   90.00
_cell.angle_beta   90.00
_cell.angle_gamma   90.00
#
_symmetry.space_group_name_H-M   'P 1'
#
loop_
_entity.id
_entity.type
_entity.pdbx_description
1 polymer ?
#
loop_
_entity_poly.entity_id
_entity_poly.type
_entity_poly.pdbx_seq_one_letter_code
_entity_poly.pdbx_strand_id
1 'polypeptide(L)'
;MPSAGCGDRCGRDPGAGDRSQLVYTTARGREVVFWQSARTRKQSRPGVRVPSARAAGLAELVIVVDAHERYGYDFADKPVTTVRRGLSCGDYGLLIDGRLVAAVERKSLPDLVASLLDGTLKYQLTELAALPRAAVVVEDRYSEIFTLVHARPAVVADGLAELQVGFPNVAIVFCQTRRLAQEYTYRYLAAAHTWVADSSDTATVFGADVTLAVAPDQPEPNTTEIRAWARSIGLPVSDRGQLRSAIRQAWHDAHRGSAQ
;
A
#
# COMPACT_ATOMS: atom_id res chain seq x y z
N MET A 1 16.84 -1.34 -61.46
CA MET A 1 17.26 -1.25 -60.06
C MET A 1 16.60 -2.36 -59.27
N PRO A 2 17.31 -3.40 -58.82
CA PRO A 2 16.68 -4.52 -58.11
C PRO A 2 16.49 -4.19 -56.63
N SER A 3 15.29 -4.43 -56.13
CA SER A 3 14.93 -4.39 -54.74
C SER A 3 15.57 -5.60 -54.03
N ALA A 4 16.44 -5.33 -53.08
CA ALA A 4 17.00 -6.36 -52.24
C ALA A 4 15.93 -6.79 -51.21
N GLY A 5 15.42 -8.00 -51.40
CA GLY A 5 14.59 -8.68 -50.42
C GLY A 5 15.40 -9.02 -49.16
N CYS A 6 14.98 -8.49 -48.03
CA CYS A 6 15.48 -8.88 -46.74
C CYS A 6 14.93 -10.26 -46.43
N GLY A 7 15.76 -11.28 -46.54
CA GLY A 7 15.39 -12.67 -46.26
C GLY A 7 15.23 -12.89 -44.74
N ASP A 8 14.00 -13.11 -44.32
CA ASP A 8 13.67 -13.74 -43.03
C ASP A 8 14.31 -15.13 -42.95
N ARG A 9 15.37 -15.22 -42.18
CA ARG A 9 15.82 -16.52 -41.63
C ARG A 9 15.90 -16.41 -40.12
N CYS A 10 14.75 -16.37 -39.48
CA CYS A 10 14.63 -16.77 -38.08
C CYS A 10 14.54 -18.29 -38.00
N GLY A 11 15.66 -18.96 -37.80
CA GLY A 11 15.67 -20.35 -37.38
C GLY A 11 15.07 -20.40 -35.97
N ARG A 12 13.89 -20.99 -35.86
CA ARG A 12 13.30 -21.32 -34.56
C ARG A 12 13.98 -22.58 -34.03
N ASP A 13 14.75 -22.40 -32.98
CA ASP A 13 15.13 -23.48 -32.11
C ASP A 13 14.18 -23.47 -30.89
N PRO A 14 13.38 -24.55 -30.64
CA PRO A 14 12.33 -24.51 -29.62
C PRO A 14 12.80 -24.77 -28.17
N GLY A 15 14.07 -24.60 -27.87
CA GLY A 15 14.63 -25.08 -26.61
C GLY A 15 15.36 -24.09 -25.71
N ALA A 16 15.64 -22.88 -26.14
CA ALA A 16 16.38 -21.92 -25.31
C ALA A 16 15.76 -20.51 -25.36
N GLY A 17 15.41 -19.97 -24.22
CA GLY A 17 14.80 -18.65 -24.05
C GLY A 17 15.70 -17.46 -24.40
N ASP A 18 16.59 -17.57 -25.36
CA ASP A 18 17.49 -16.53 -25.85
C ASP A 18 16.92 -15.87 -27.11
N ARG A 19 15.88 -15.06 -26.93
CA ARG A 19 15.38 -14.21 -28.01
C ARG A 19 16.27 -12.98 -28.17
N SER A 20 17.07 -12.96 -29.22
CA SER A 20 17.78 -11.77 -29.66
C SER A 20 16.80 -10.84 -30.38
N GLN A 21 16.90 -9.54 -30.13
CA GLN A 21 16.06 -8.52 -30.74
C GLN A 21 16.94 -7.50 -31.44
N LEU A 22 16.66 -7.24 -32.71
CA LEU A 22 17.22 -6.13 -33.49
C LEU A 22 16.23 -4.97 -33.38
N VAL A 23 16.69 -3.84 -32.88
CA VAL A 23 15.90 -2.63 -32.77
C VAL A 23 16.54 -1.57 -33.68
N TYR A 24 15.77 -1.09 -34.64
CA TYR A 24 16.14 0.01 -35.52
C TYR A 24 15.60 1.31 -34.92
N THR A 25 16.44 2.30 -34.74
CA THR A 25 16.05 3.61 -34.21
C THR A 25 16.92 4.71 -34.78
N THR A 26 16.49 5.95 -34.60
CA THR A 26 17.26 7.12 -34.98
C THR A 26 17.81 7.83 -33.75
N ALA A 27 19.12 7.93 -33.65
CA ALA A 27 19.77 8.68 -32.58
C ALA A 27 20.63 9.82 -33.18
N ARG A 28 20.40 11.05 -32.74
CA ARG A 28 21.08 12.27 -33.24
C ARG A 28 21.02 12.45 -34.77
N GLY A 29 19.87 12.10 -35.37
CA GLY A 29 19.64 12.22 -36.81
C GLY A 29 20.31 11.13 -37.66
N ARG A 30 20.88 10.08 -37.08
CA ARG A 30 21.46 8.92 -37.75
C ARG A 30 20.66 7.66 -37.44
N GLU A 31 20.43 6.81 -38.41
CA GLU A 31 19.89 5.48 -38.19
C GLU A 31 20.91 4.63 -37.42
N VAL A 32 20.47 4.01 -36.35
CA VAL A 32 21.26 3.13 -35.49
C VAL A 32 20.51 1.84 -35.32
N VAL A 33 21.25 0.74 -35.39
CA VAL A 33 20.71 -0.60 -35.13
C VAL A 33 21.29 -1.11 -33.82
N PHE A 34 20.40 -1.45 -32.90
CA PHE A 34 20.78 -2.12 -31.65
C PHE A 34 20.47 -3.61 -31.74
N TRP A 35 21.47 -4.39 -31.50
CA TRP A 35 21.29 -5.83 -31.25
C TRP A 35 21.36 -6.11 -29.76
N GLN A 36 20.34 -6.77 -29.23
CA GLN A 36 20.26 -7.09 -27.83
C GLN A 36 19.87 -8.56 -27.64
N SER A 37 20.73 -9.33 -27.00
CA SER A 37 20.40 -10.69 -26.56
C SER A 37 19.57 -10.64 -25.25
N ALA A 38 18.84 -11.72 -24.95
CA ALA A 38 18.12 -11.86 -23.69
C ALA A 38 19.06 -11.71 -22.47
N ARG A 39 20.29 -12.17 -22.60
CA ARG A 39 21.34 -12.03 -21.58
C ARG A 39 21.78 -10.57 -21.41
N THR A 40 22.03 -9.86 -22.51
CA THR A 40 22.38 -8.44 -22.49
C THR A 40 21.25 -7.59 -21.94
N ARG A 41 19.98 -7.91 -22.29
CA ARG A 41 18.79 -7.24 -21.75
C ARG A 41 18.63 -7.49 -20.25
N LYS A 42 19.01 -8.66 -19.75
CA LYS A 42 18.98 -8.98 -18.31
C LYS A 42 20.11 -8.27 -17.56
N GLN A 43 21.27 -8.09 -18.21
CA GLN A 43 22.40 -7.33 -17.67
C GLN A 43 22.21 -5.82 -17.76
N SER A 44 21.55 -5.32 -18.81
CA SER A 44 21.26 -3.88 -18.99
C SER A 44 20.02 -3.42 -18.19
N ARG A 45 19.27 -4.33 -17.59
CA ARG A 45 18.39 -3.95 -16.49
C ARG A 45 19.31 -3.70 -15.29
N PRO A 46 19.62 -2.43 -14.97
CA PRO A 46 20.34 -2.17 -13.73
C PRO A 46 19.54 -2.88 -12.66
N GLY A 47 20.18 -3.78 -11.91
CA GLY A 47 19.60 -4.23 -10.66
C GLY A 47 19.19 -2.93 -9.97
N VAL A 48 17.88 -2.73 -9.74
CA VAL A 48 17.38 -1.47 -9.21
C VAL A 48 18.11 -1.28 -7.89
N ARG A 49 19.21 -0.55 -7.93
CA ARG A 49 19.88 -0.08 -6.73
C ARG A 49 18.93 0.97 -6.18
N VAL A 50 18.19 0.56 -5.21
CA VAL A 50 17.43 1.51 -4.43
C VAL A 50 18.41 2.56 -3.94
N PRO A 51 18.20 3.86 -4.23
CA PRO A 51 19.12 4.89 -3.76
C PRO A 51 19.28 4.73 -2.25
N SER A 52 20.52 4.54 -1.80
CA SER A 52 20.86 4.52 -0.39
C SER A 52 20.81 5.92 0.25
N ALA A 53 20.51 6.95 -0.56
CA ALA A 53 20.31 8.29 -0.06
C ALA A 53 19.19 8.27 1.00
N ARG A 54 19.51 8.85 2.14
CA ARG A 54 18.54 9.07 3.22
C ARG A 54 17.28 9.68 2.63
N ALA A 55 16.14 9.02 2.75
CA ALA A 55 14.89 9.45 2.11
C ALA A 55 14.48 10.77 2.67
N ALA A 56 14.96 11.53 3.39
CA ALA A 56 14.62 12.88 3.83
C ALA A 56 15.66 13.51 4.77
N GLY A 57 16.88 12.95 4.90
CA GLY A 57 17.86 13.44 5.86
C GLY A 57 17.42 13.28 7.34
N LEU A 58 16.35 12.56 7.58
CA LEU A 58 15.79 12.34 8.92
C LEU A 58 16.76 11.52 9.75
N ALA A 59 17.07 12.03 10.94
CA ALA A 59 17.90 11.33 11.90
C ALA A 59 17.15 10.11 12.48
N GLU A 60 15.83 10.23 12.61
CA GLU A 60 14.96 9.20 13.16
C GLU A 60 13.54 9.35 12.60
N LEU A 61 13.00 8.29 12.02
CA LEU A 61 11.61 8.20 11.58
C LEU A 61 10.92 7.11 12.41
N VAL A 62 9.78 7.44 13.00
CA VAL A 62 8.94 6.47 13.70
C VAL A 62 7.78 6.08 12.78
N ILE A 63 7.73 4.81 12.39
CA ILE A 63 6.62 4.24 11.64
C ILE A 63 5.75 3.42 12.59
N VAL A 64 4.47 3.77 12.66
CA VAL A 64 3.50 2.98 13.40
C VAL A 64 2.97 1.89 12.48
N VAL A 65 3.06 0.65 12.95
CA VAL A 65 2.49 -0.53 12.30
C VAL A 65 1.19 -0.87 13.00
N ASP A 66 0.11 -1.04 12.26
CA ASP A 66 -1.17 -1.40 12.85
C ASP A 66 -1.07 -2.70 13.66
N ALA A 67 -1.73 -2.74 14.82
CA ALA A 67 -1.68 -3.88 15.72
C ALA A 67 -2.27 -5.15 15.09
N HIS A 68 -3.20 -5.00 14.12
CA HIS A 68 -3.85 -6.09 13.42
C HIS A 68 -3.06 -6.58 12.20
N GLU A 69 -2.03 -5.83 11.73
CA GLU A 69 -1.17 -6.27 10.63
C GLU A 69 -0.32 -7.47 11.07
N ARG A 70 -0.64 -8.65 10.54
CA ARG A 70 0.03 -9.91 10.93
C ARG A 70 1.37 -10.10 10.23
N TYR A 71 1.49 -9.58 9.02
CA TYR A 71 2.63 -9.78 8.13
C TYR A 71 3.33 -8.45 7.83
N GLY A 72 3.60 -7.67 8.87
CA GLY A 72 4.23 -6.36 8.75
C GLY A 72 5.56 -6.38 7.99
N TYR A 73 5.91 -5.23 7.42
CA TYR A 73 7.24 -5.03 6.83
C TYR A 73 8.30 -4.97 7.91
N ASP A 74 9.47 -5.48 7.60
CA ASP A 74 10.59 -5.60 8.55
C ASP A 74 11.33 -4.26 8.75
N PHE A 75 11.51 -3.45 7.70
CA PHE A 75 12.30 -2.19 7.72
C PHE A 75 13.71 -2.30 8.35
N ALA A 76 14.25 -3.51 8.61
CA ALA A 76 15.50 -3.70 9.34
C ALA A 76 16.71 -3.05 8.67
N ASP A 77 16.66 -2.84 7.35
CA ASP A 77 17.70 -2.17 6.56
C ASP A 77 17.51 -0.65 6.48
N LYS A 78 16.57 -0.08 7.22
CA LYS A 78 16.20 1.35 7.19
C LYS A 78 16.48 2.02 8.54
N PRO A 79 16.84 3.31 8.52
CA PRO A 79 17.00 4.10 9.75
C PRO A 79 15.62 4.53 10.26
N VAL A 80 14.83 3.56 10.75
CA VAL A 80 13.49 3.80 11.29
C VAL A 80 13.27 3.01 12.57
N THR A 81 12.49 3.55 13.48
CA THR A 81 11.94 2.84 14.61
C THR A 81 10.51 2.43 14.29
N THR A 82 10.14 1.18 14.51
CA THR A 82 8.77 0.71 14.34
C THR A 82 8.09 0.55 15.68
N VAL A 83 6.84 1.02 15.78
CA VAL A 83 6.01 0.88 16.97
C VAL A 83 4.69 0.21 16.57
N ARG A 84 4.28 -0.82 17.29
CA ARG A 84 2.98 -1.45 17.09
C ARG A 84 1.91 -0.76 17.90
N ARG A 85 0.87 -0.24 17.20
CA ARG A 85 -0.26 0.44 17.82
C ARG A 85 -1.47 0.37 16.89
N GLY A 86 -2.70 0.38 17.42
CA GLY A 86 -3.90 0.49 16.59
C GLY A 86 -3.92 1.79 15.81
N LEU A 87 -4.14 1.71 14.51
CA LEU A 87 -4.38 2.84 13.62
C LEU A 87 -5.87 2.97 13.31
N SER A 88 -6.34 4.18 13.07
CA SER A 88 -7.72 4.43 12.64
C SER A 88 -7.97 3.93 11.22
N CYS A 89 -6.95 3.97 10.37
CA CYS A 89 -6.97 3.41 9.01
C CYS A 89 -5.54 3.16 8.51
N GLY A 90 -5.41 2.23 7.56
CA GLY A 90 -4.14 1.79 6.97
C GLY A 90 -3.33 0.85 7.87
N ASP A 91 -2.33 0.20 7.28
CA ASP A 91 -1.46 -0.78 7.97
C ASP A 91 -0.18 -0.13 8.53
N TYR A 92 0.26 0.98 7.93
CA TYR A 92 1.45 1.75 8.33
C TYR A 92 1.09 3.21 8.41
N GLY A 93 1.49 3.87 9.50
CA GLY A 93 1.15 5.25 9.74
C GLY A 93 2.30 6.09 10.23
N LEU A 94 2.17 7.40 10.01
CA LEU A 94 3.01 8.44 10.59
C LEU A 94 2.14 9.27 11.53
N LEU A 95 2.50 9.26 12.82
CA LEU A 95 1.87 10.12 13.82
C LEU A 95 2.76 11.31 14.13
N ILE A 96 2.16 12.50 14.15
CA ILE A 96 2.80 13.74 14.63
C ILE A 96 1.87 14.35 15.67
N ASP A 97 2.40 14.62 16.85
CA ASP A 97 1.63 15.11 18.01
C ASP A 97 0.38 14.25 18.32
N GLY A 98 0.54 12.93 18.18
CA GLY A 98 -0.53 11.97 18.44
C GLY A 98 -1.59 11.87 17.33
N ARG A 99 -1.47 12.65 16.25
CA ARG A 99 -2.41 12.63 15.11
C ARG A 99 -1.84 11.84 13.94
N LEU A 100 -2.66 11.02 13.30
CA LEU A 100 -2.30 10.30 12.09
C LEU A 100 -2.30 11.27 10.90
N VAL A 101 -1.11 11.58 10.37
CA VAL A 101 -0.92 12.54 9.26
C VAL A 101 -0.70 11.88 7.92
N ALA A 102 -0.20 10.65 7.94
CA ALA A 102 -0.06 9.86 6.73
C ALA A 102 -0.29 8.38 7.03
N ALA A 103 -0.92 7.68 6.10
CA ALA A 103 -1.10 6.23 6.19
C ALA A 103 -0.85 5.54 4.85
N VAL A 104 -0.41 4.29 4.94
CA VAL A 104 -0.27 3.38 3.80
C VAL A 104 -1.02 2.09 4.11
N GLU A 105 -1.95 1.76 3.26
CA GLU A 105 -2.65 0.46 3.23
C GLU A 105 -1.87 -0.50 2.33
N ARG A 106 -1.58 -1.71 2.82
CA ARG A 106 -0.90 -2.77 2.08
C ARG A 106 -1.91 -3.76 1.53
N LYS A 107 -1.78 -4.12 0.28
CA LYS A 107 -2.63 -5.14 -0.31
C LYS A 107 -1.85 -6.12 -1.17
N SER A 108 -2.17 -7.41 -1.05
CA SER A 108 -1.87 -8.37 -2.10
C SER A 108 -2.82 -8.14 -3.29
N LEU A 109 -2.46 -8.62 -4.48
CA LEU A 109 -3.37 -8.52 -5.63
C LEU A 109 -4.69 -9.27 -5.40
N PRO A 110 -4.70 -10.49 -4.84
CA PRO A 110 -5.95 -11.16 -4.50
C PRO A 110 -6.84 -10.38 -3.53
N ASP A 111 -6.26 -9.78 -2.49
CA ASP A 111 -7.01 -8.98 -1.51
C ASP A 111 -7.54 -7.69 -2.13
N LEU A 112 -6.77 -7.05 -3.02
CA LEU A 112 -7.21 -5.89 -3.78
C LEU A 112 -8.44 -6.23 -4.63
N VAL A 113 -8.38 -7.33 -5.38
CA VAL A 113 -9.48 -7.77 -6.25
C VAL A 113 -10.71 -8.12 -5.43
N ALA A 114 -10.55 -8.87 -4.34
CA ALA A 114 -11.65 -9.24 -3.46
C ALA A 114 -12.34 -7.99 -2.88
N SER A 115 -11.55 -7.06 -2.31
CA SER A 115 -12.08 -5.84 -1.69
C SER A 115 -12.66 -4.85 -2.70
N LEU A 116 -12.21 -4.87 -3.96
CA LEU A 116 -12.81 -4.11 -5.03
C LEU A 116 -14.20 -4.66 -5.38
N LEU A 117 -14.31 -5.99 -5.54
CA LEU A 117 -15.56 -6.64 -5.97
C LEU A 117 -16.64 -6.64 -4.89
N ASP A 118 -16.26 -6.73 -3.61
CA ASP A 118 -17.21 -6.66 -2.49
C ASP A 118 -17.51 -5.23 -2.03
N GLY A 119 -16.82 -4.22 -2.59
CA GLY A 119 -16.99 -2.80 -2.28
C GLY A 119 -16.24 -2.31 -1.05
N THR A 120 -15.57 -3.19 -0.29
CA THR A 120 -14.82 -2.84 0.93
C THR A 120 -13.68 -1.85 0.63
N LEU A 121 -13.04 -1.97 -0.55
CA LEU A 121 -11.97 -1.07 -0.97
C LEU A 121 -12.44 0.40 -1.01
N LYS A 122 -13.67 0.65 -1.42
CA LYS A 122 -14.23 2.01 -1.46
C LYS A 122 -14.32 2.62 -0.06
N TYR A 123 -14.72 1.85 0.95
CA TYR A 123 -14.77 2.32 2.34
C TYR A 123 -13.37 2.61 2.88
N GLN A 124 -12.41 1.72 2.63
CA GLN A 124 -11.02 1.94 3.01
C GLN A 124 -10.43 3.20 2.36
N LEU A 125 -10.69 3.42 1.07
CA LEU A 125 -10.26 4.64 0.39
C LEU A 125 -10.95 5.90 0.95
N THR A 126 -12.20 5.79 1.40
CA THR A 126 -12.90 6.91 2.05
C THR A 126 -12.23 7.30 3.37
N GLU A 127 -11.86 6.33 4.18
CA GLU A 127 -11.14 6.56 5.44
C GLU A 127 -9.74 7.15 5.19
N LEU A 128 -9.01 6.58 4.23
CA LEU A 128 -7.69 7.06 3.84
C LEU A 128 -7.74 8.47 3.25
N ALA A 129 -8.77 8.80 2.48
CA ALA A 129 -8.94 10.12 1.86
C ALA A 129 -9.22 11.25 2.87
N ALA A 130 -9.62 10.89 4.09
CA ALA A 130 -9.77 11.84 5.19
C ALA A 130 -8.42 12.29 5.78
N LEU A 131 -7.33 11.57 5.49
CA LEU A 131 -5.99 11.92 5.94
C LEU A 131 -5.32 12.95 5.02
N PRO A 132 -4.42 13.77 5.55
CA PRO A 132 -3.62 14.70 4.74
C PRO A 132 -2.83 13.98 3.64
N ARG A 133 -2.31 12.80 3.90
CA ARG A 133 -1.56 11.97 2.96
C ARG A 133 -1.90 10.49 3.14
N ALA A 134 -2.23 9.83 2.05
CA ALA A 134 -2.48 8.39 2.08
C ALA A 134 -2.12 7.72 0.76
N ALA A 135 -1.82 6.43 0.82
CA ALA A 135 -1.59 5.60 -0.35
C ALA A 135 -2.01 4.15 -0.08
N VAL A 136 -2.37 3.45 -1.13
CA VAL A 136 -2.51 1.99 -1.16
C VAL A 136 -1.32 1.43 -1.93
N VAL A 137 -0.59 0.49 -1.34
CA VAL A 137 0.49 -0.22 -2.03
C VAL A 137 0.07 -1.64 -2.34
N VAL A 138 0.23 -2.03 -3.60
CA VAL A 138 -0.09 -3.37 -4.09
C VAL A 138 1.19 -4.14 -4.33
N GLU A 139 1.33 -5.31 -3.72
CA GLU A 139 2.53 -6.15 -3.76
C GLU A 139 2.64 -6.95 -5.06
N ASP A 140 2.21 -6.38 -6.19
CA ASP A 140 2.23 -7.02 -7.50
C ASP A 140 2.39 -5.99 -8.63
N ARG A 141 2.38 -6.45 -9.88
CA ARG A 141 2.41 -5.60 -11.08
C ARG A 141 0.99 -5.35 -11.58
N TYR A 142 0.75 -4.15 -12.07
CA TYR A 142 -0.55 -3.82 -12.70
C TYR A 142 -0.91 -4.76 -13.85
N SER A 143 0.08 -5.26 -14.58
CA SER A 143 -0.13 -6.23 -15.68
C SER A 143 -0.74 -7.56 -15.22
N GLU A 144 -0.57 -7.93 -13.95
CA GLU A 144 -1.12 -9.20 -13.42
C GLU A 144 -2.65 -9.16 -13.31
N ILE A 145 -3.26 -7.98 -13.29
CA ILE A 145 -4.73 -7.84 -13.39
C ILE A 145 -5.26 -8.54 -14.64
N PHE A 146 -4.53 -8.44 -15.76
CA PHE A 146 -4.95 -9.00 -17.04
C PHE A 146 -4.69 -10.50 -17.18
N THR A 147 -4.08 -11.12 -16.18
CA THR A 147 -3.86 -12.58 -16.09
C THR A 147 -4.81 -13.28 -15.11
N LEU A 148 -5.70 -12.52 -14.46
CA LEU A 148 -6.66 -13.06 -13.50
C LEU A 148 -7.59 -14.10 -14.14
N VAL A 149 -7.76 -15.23 -13.45
CA VAL A 149 -8.61 -16.35 -13.91
C VAL A 149 -9.97 -16.33 -13.19
N HIS A 150 -10.00 -15.81 -11.94
CA HIS A 150 -11.19 -15.86 -11.08
C HIS A 150 -11.99 -14.57 -11.08
N ALA A 151 -11.52 -13.52 -11.75
CA ALA A 151 -12.21 -12.27 -11.91
C ALA A 151 -12.07 -11.79 -13.37
N ARG A 152 -13.04 -11.03 -13.87
CA ARG A 152 -12.96 -10.44 -15.21
C ARG A 152 -11.95 -9.30 -15.20
N PRO A 153 -10.82 -9.40 -15.92
CA PRO A 153 -9.76 -8.38 -15.90
C PRO A 153 -10.26 -6.96 -16.19
N ALA A 154 -11.14 -6.81 -17.17
CA ALA A 154 -11.71 -5.51 -17.54
C ALA A 154 -12.49 -4.87 -16.38
N VAL A 155 -13.31 -5.65 -15.66
CA VAL A 155 -14.09 -5.16 -14.52
C VAL A 155 -13.17 -4.67 -13.40
N VAL A 156 -12.07 -5.39 -13.15
CA VAL A 156 -11.08 -4.99 -12.13
C VAL A 156 -10.35 -3.72 -12.57
N ALA A 157 -9.91 -3.65 -13.82
CA ALA A 157 -9.21 -2.49 -14.34
C ALA A 157 -10.09 -1.23 -14.35
N ASP A 158 -11.34 -1.34 -14.80
CA ASP A 158 -12.31 -0.25 -14.83
C ASP A 158 -12.64 0.21 -13.40
N GLY A 159 -12.95 -0.72 -12.49
CA GLY A 159 -13.26 -0.39 -11.10
C GLY A 159 -12.09 0.30 -10.37
N LEU A 160 -10.84 -0.11 -10.61
CA LEU A 160 -9.66 0.58 -10.08
C LEU A 160 -9.53 2.00 -10.66
N ALA A 161 -9.78 2.17 -11.96
CA ALA A 161 -9.74 3.49 -12.59
C ALA A 161 -10.82 4.42 -12.01
N GLU A 162 -12.04 3.93 -11.81
CA GLU A 162 -13.13 4.68 -11.19
C GLU A 162 -12.77 5.11 -9.76
N LEU A 163 -12.23 4.18 -8.96
CA LEU A 163 -11.81 4.50 -7.59
C LEU A 163 -10.67 5.51 -7.57
N GLN A 164 -9.68 5.39 -8.47
CA GLN A 164 -8.56 6.32 -8.52
C GLN A 164 -9.02 7.74 -8.93
N VAL A 165 -10.01 7.85 -9.81
CA VAL A 165 -10.62 9.14 -10.16
C VAL A 165 -11.49 9.68 -9.03
N GLY A 166 -12.20 8.80 -8.33
CA GLY A 166 -13.05 9.16 -7.18
C GLY A 166 -12.27 9.59 -5.94
N PHE A 167 -11.05 9.06 -5.77
CA PHE A 167 -10.17 9.35 -4.62
C PHE A 167 -8.78 9.84 -5.09
N PRO A 168 -8.70 11.01 -5.72
CA PRO A 168 -7.45 11.49 -6.35
C PRO A 168 -6.33 11.74 -5.33
N ASN A 169 -6.69 11.92 -4.05
CA ASN A 169 -5.73 12.16 -2.96
C ASN A 169 -5.12 10.87 -2.39
N VAL A 170 -5.63 9.69 -2.77
CA VAL A 170 -5.13 8.40 -2.32
C VAL A 170 -4.56 7.64 -3.51
N ALA A 171 -3.23 7.63 -3.63
CA ALA A 171 -2.57 6.93 -4.74
C ALA A 171 -2.68 5.41 -4.57
N ILE A 172 -3.05 4.68 -5.62
CA ILE A 172 -2.95 3.22 -5.67
C ILE A 172 -1.71 2.86 -6.49
N VAL A 173 -0.69 2.28 -5.84
CA VAL A 173 0.63 2.07 -6.43
C VAL A 173 0.98 0.59 -6.47
N PHE A 174 1.21 0.08 -7.67
CA PHE A 174 1.66 -1.30 -7.90
C PHE A 174 3.18 -1.37 -7.78
N CYS A 175 3.66 -2.04 -6.74
CA CYS A 175 5.07 -2.08 -6.38
C CYS A 175 5.81 -3.33 -6.87
N GLN A 176 5.19 -4.17 -7.66
CA GLN A 176 5.74 -5.38 -8.26
C GLN A 176 6.13 -6.50 -7.27
N THR A 177 6.68 -6.18 -6.11
CA THR A 177 7.10 -7.14 -5.08
C THR A 177 6.89 -6.54 -3.69
N ARG A 178 6.76 -7.43 -2.70
CA ARG A 178 6.68 -7.03 -1.30
C ARG A 178 7.86 -6.15 -0.86
N ARG A 179 9.09 -6.45 -1.32
CA ARG A 179 10.27 -5.65 -0.99
C ARG A 179 10.18 -4.22 -1.54
N LEU A 180 9.68 -4.06 -2.76
CA LEU A 180 9.50 -2.74 -3.35
C LEU A 180 8.33 -1.98 -2.71
N ALA A 181 7.27 -2.68 -2.29
CA ALA A 181 6.19 -2.10 -1.53
C ALA A 181 6.66 -1.58 -0.15
N GLN A 182 7.48 -2.36 0.56
CA GLN A 182 8.16 -1.91 1.77
C GLN A 182 9.02 -0.66 1.53
N GLU A 183 9.82 -0.66 0.45
CA GLU A 183 10.66 0.48 0.08
C GLU A 183 9.82 1.73 -0.23
N TYR A 184 8.74 1.57 -0.98
CA TYR A 184 7.82 2.67 -1.28
C TYR A 184 7.18 3.21 0.01
N THR A 185 6.66 2.33 0.87
CA THR A 185 6.05 2.70 2.15
C THR A 185 6.99 3.52 3.02
N TYR A 186 8.23 3.05 3.19
CA TYR A 186 9.26 3.80 3.92
C TYR A 186 9.47 5.20 3.35
N ARG A 187 9.68 5.32 2.02
CA ARG A 187 9.94 6.61 1.37
C ARG A 187 8.74 7.54 1.41
N TYR A 188 7.55 6.98 1.26
CA TYR A 188 6.31 7.75 1.30
C TYR A 188 6.11 8.38 2.69
N LEU A 189 6.26 7.60 3.75
CA LEU A 189 6.10 8.10 5.12
C LEU A 189 7.23 9.06 5.51
N ALA A 190 8.47 8.81 5.06
CA ALA A 190 9.58 9.74 5.27
C ALA A 190 9.35 11.09 4.55
N ALA A 191 8.85 11.05 3.32
CA ALA A 191 8.50 12.26 2.58
C ALA A 191 7.33 13.03 3.23
N ALA A 192 6.32 12.29 3.72
CA ALA A 192 5.22 12.89 4.46
C ALA A 192 5.69 13.58 5.75
N HIS A 193 6.64 12.97 6.47
CA HIS A 193 7.24 13.59 7.65
C HIS A 193 7.92 14.92 7.31
N THR A 194 8.75 14.93 6.27
CA THR A 194 9.43 16.17 5.82
C THR A 194 8.42 17.23 5.38
N TRP A 195 7.39 16.81 4.65
CA TRP A 195 6.35 17.72 4.19
C TRP A 195 5.64 18.44 5.36
N VAL A 196 5.36 17.72 6.44
CA VAL A 196 4.78 18.35 7.65
C VAL A 196 5.77 19.31 8.30
N ALA A 197 7.04 18.92 8.42
CA ALA A 197 8.07 19.78 9.01
C ALA A 197 8.30 21.08 8.22
N ASP A 198 8.21 21.01 6.89
CA ASP A 198 8.37 22.17 6.00
C ASP A 198 7.11 23.06 5.95
N SER A 199 5.96 22.48 6.29
CA SER A 199 4.70 23.24 6.36
C SER A 199 4.68 24.06 7.64
N SER A 200 5.15 25.31 7.58
CA SER A 200 5.27 26.22 8.73
C SER A 200 3.92 26.57 9.39
N ASP A 201 2.84 26.02 8.90
CA ASP A 201 1.49 26.23 9.42
C ASP A 201 0.78 24.88 9.59
N THR A 202 0.79 24.35 10.82
CA THR A 202 0.12 23.09 11.17
C THR A 202 -1.38 23.13 10.81
N ALA A 203 -1.97 24.31 10.77
CA ALA A 203 -3.35 24.54 10.35
C ALA A 203 -3.57 24.21 8.87
N THR A 204 -2.58 24.45 8.00
CA THR A 204 -2.65 24.12 6.57
C THR A 204 -2.60 22.61 6.32
N VAL A 205 -1.93 21.85 7.20
CA VAL A 205 -1.79 20.40 7.10
C VAL A 205 -3.09 19.67 7.45
N PHE A 206 -3.82 20.20 8.45
CA PHE A 206 -4.99 19.49 8.99
C PHE A 206 -6.34 20.01 8.46
N GLY A 207 -6.37 21.08 7.64
CA GLY A 207 -7.64 21.70 7.27
C GLY A 207 -8.45 22.08 8.52
N ALA A 208 -9.28 23.09 8.47
CA ALA A 208 -9.93 23.65 9.67
C ALA A 208 -10.85 22.69 10.46
N ASP A 209 -11.04 21.42 10.04
CA ASP A 209 -12.11 20.57 10.63
C ASP A 209 -11.87 19.05 10.70
N VAL A 210 -10.64 18.57 10.61
CA VAL A 210 -10.41 17.12 10.80
C VAL A 210 -9.79 16.87 12.17
N THR A 211 -10.61 16.96 13.20
CA THR A 211 -10.31 16.37 14.49
C THR A 211 -10.54 14.87 14.42
N LEU A 212 -9.66 14.14 13.72
CA LEU A 212 -9.56 12.70 13.90
C LEU A 212 -8.90 12.50 15.27
N ALA A 213 -9.73 12.46 16.29
CA ALA A 213 -9.31 12.08 17.64
C ALA A 213 -8.72 10.67 17.54
N VAL A 214 -7.40 10.57 17.67
CA VAL A 214 -6.80 9.31 18.07
C VAL A 214 -7.40 9.01 19.43
N ALA A 215 -8.18 7.95 19.51
CA ALA A 215 -8.69 7.49 20.80
C ALA A 215 -7.50 7.34 21.75
N PRO A 216 -7.58 7.85 22.99
CA PRO A 216 -6.51 7.66 23.95
C PRO A 216 -6.23 6.18 24.08
N ASP A 217 -4.96 5.86 24.26
CA ASP A 217 -4.40 4.53 24.41
C ASP A 217 -5.08 3.78 25.58
N GLN A 218 -6.29 3.31 25.35
CA GLN A 218 -6.91 2.33 26.24
C GLN A 218 -6.57 0.97 25.63
N PRO A 219 -5.91 0.10 26.40
CA PRO A 219 -5.65 -1.26 25.95
C PRO A 219 -6.99 -1.87 25.51
N GLU A 220 -7.04 -2.39 24.29
CA GLU A 220 -8.25 -3.08 23.81
C GLU A 220 -8.72 -4.09 24.87
N PRO A 221 -9.96 -4.02 25.29
CA PRO A 221 -10.43 -4.87 26.37
C PRO A 221 -10.28 -6.32 25.94
N ASN A 222 -9.67 -7.10 26.82
CA ASN A 222 -9.51 -8.53 26.61
C ASN A 222 -10.90 -9.16 26.40
N THR A 223 -10.99 -10.10 25.48
CA THR A 223 -12.22 -10.86 25.21
C THR A 223 -12.85 -11.42 26.49
N THR A 224 -12.05 -11.70 27.50
CA THR A 224 -12.49 -12.16 28.85
C THR A 224 -13.19 -11.03 29.59
N GLU A 225 -12.71 -9.81 29.52
CA GLU A 225 -13.30 -8.62 30.16
C GLU A 225 -14.65 -8.28 29.53
N ILE A 226 -14.73 -8.28 28.20
CA ILE A 226 -16.00 -8.06 27.49
C ILE A 226 -17.04 -9.13 27.87
N ARG A 227 -16.62 -10.39 28.03
CA ARG A 227 -17.52 -11.46 28.46
C ARG A 227 -17.98 -11.27 29.91
N ALA A 228 -17.08 -10.89 30.82
CA ALA A 228 -17.41 -10.63 32.21
C ALA A 228 -18.42 -9.48 32.31
N TRP A 229 -18.20 -8.40 31.62
CA TRP A 229 -19.10 -7.27 31.54
C TRP A 229 -20.46 -7.65 30.92
N ALA A 230 -20.48 -8.37 29.79
CA ALA A 230 -21.72 -8.79 29.16
C ALA A 230 -22.59 -9.65 30.09
N ARG A 231 -21.97 -10.53 30.89
CA ARG A 231 -22.68 -11.32 31.93
C ARG A 231 -23.22 -10.45 33.06
N SER A 232 -22.44 -9.45 33.48
CA SER A 232 -22.87 -8.58 34.58
C SER A 232 -24.12 -7.76 34.25
N ILE A 233 -24.34 -7.47 32.94
CA ILE A 233 -25.54 -6.78 32.47
C ILE A 233 -26.60 -7.72 31.87
N GLY A 234 -26.46 -9.05 32.06
CA GLY A 234 -27.44 -10.04 31.63
C GLY A 234 -27.46 -10.36 30.14
N LEU A 235 -26.45 -9.97 29.35
CA LEU A 235 -26.38 -10.35 27.96
C LEU A 235 -25.93 -11.81 27.77
N PRO A 236 -26.59 -12.60 26.91
CA PRO A 236 -26.22 -13.99 26.67
C PRO A 236 -24.91 -14.07 25.91
N VAL A 237 -23.85 -14.55 26.53
CA VAL A 237 -22.54 -14.72 25.95
C VAL A 237 -21.98 -16.12 26.21
N SER A 238 -21.41 -16.74 25.15
CA SER A 238 -20.79 -18.07 25.27
C SER A 238 -19.44 -18.00 25.96
N ASP A 239 -19.10 -19.05 26.71
CA ASP A 239 -17.84 -19.13 27.49
C ASP A 239 -16.60 -19.25 26.60
N ARG A 240 -16.74 -19.78 25.39
CA ARG A 240 -15.66 -20.05 24.46
C ARG A 240 -16.10 -19.66 23.03
N GLY A 241 -15.13 -19.43 22.16
CA GLY A 241 -15.36 -19.07 20.75
C GLY A 241 -15.32 -17.56 20.50
N GLN A 242 -15.67 -17.17 19.29
CA GLN A 242 -15.62 -15.78 18.83
C GLN A 242 -16.80 -14.98 19.44
N LEU A 243 -16.51 -13.80 20.01
CA LEU A 243 -17.56 -12.89 20.49
C LEU A 243 -18.38 -12.35 19.32
N ARG A 244 -19.70 -12.35 19.48
CA ARG A 244 -20.60 -11.73 18.49
C ARG A 244 -20.32 -10.24 18.40
N SER A 245 -20.33 -9.69 17.18
CA SER A 245 -20.11 -8.27 16.93
C SER A 245 -21.03 -7.36 17.74
N ALA A 246 -22.29 -7.74 17.91
CA ALA A 246 -23.26 -7.01 18.72
C ALA A 246 -22.83 -6.84 20.20
N ILE A 247 -22.15 -7.82 20.79
CA ILE A 247 -21.68 -7.74 22.18
C ILE A 247 -20.47 -6.79 22.29
N ARG A 248 -19.58 -6.81 21.31
CA ARG A 248 -18.47 -5.84 21.24
C ARG A 248 -18.99 -4.43 21.08
N GLN A 249 -19.95 -4.24 20.17
CA GLN A 249 -20.56 -2.94 19.95
C GLN A 249 -21.23 -2.39 21.21
N ALA A 250 -22.01 -3.23 21.89
CA ALA A 250 -22.68 -2.85 23.15
C ALA A 250 -21.66 -2.47 24.25
N TRP A 251 -20.51 -3.17 24.30
CA TRP A 251 -19.43 -2.83 25.23
C TRP A 251 -18.85 -1.45 24.92
N HIS A 252 -18.50 -1.19 23.68
CA HIS A 252 -17.97 0.11 23.23
C HIS A 252 -18.97 1.25 23.47
N ASP A 253 -20.25 1.02 23.20
CA ASP A 253 -21.29 2.03 23.42
C ASP A 253 -21.46 2.38 24.89
N ALA A 254 -21.37 1.36 25.77
CA ALA A 254 -21.47 1.54 27.24
C ALA A 254 -20.24 2.27 27.83
N HIS A 255 -19.05 2.14 27.22
CA HIS A 255 -17.81 2.74 27.74
C HIS A 255 -17.37 4.00 26.99
N ARG A 256 -18.10 4.43 25.95
CA ARG A 256 -17.88 5.71 25.28
C ARG A 256 -18.16 6.95 26.15
N GLY A 257 -18.92 6.80 27.22
CA GLY A 257 -19.36 7.90 28.08
C GLY A 257 -18.52 8.13 29.34
N SER A 258 -17.47 7.34 29.59
CA SER A 258 -16.70 7.43 30.85
C SER A 258 -15.43 8.28 30.76
N ALA A 259 -15.26 9.03 29.65
CA ALA A 259 -14.13 9.95 29.46
C ALA A 259 -14.66 11.39 29.33
N GLN A 260 -15.28 11.90 30.40
CA GLN A 260 -15.45 13.34 30.63
C GLN A 260 -14.75 13.75 31.92
#